data_c34b04ae51fa55f4579b0c6ac2816f5f
#
_entry.id   c34b04ae51fa55f4579b0c6ac2816f5f
#
_cell.length_a   1.000
_cell.length_b   1.000
_cell.length_c   1.000
_cell.angle_alpha   90.00
_cell.angle_beta   90.00
_cell.angle_gamma   90.00
#
_symmetry.space_group_name_H-M   'P 1'
#
loop_
_entity.id
_entity.type
_entity.pdbx_description
1 polymer ?
#
loop_
_entity_poly.entity_id
_entity_poly.type
_entity_poly.pdbx_seq_one_letter_code
_entity_poly.pdbx_strand_id
1 'polypeptide(L)'
;MVKMVTIHPGLWKETVKKYGFESSQLSRKKIAEYLGWGHLYILTHPQIRPDWKVGYEKIGFQRNELISVSHYQSDIGHDELSVRPSDIIDKYPNGKMTVINGFVASMELEEETLYFTSGLFLKQNKKEELEWLNRDGTTAMRARYYKPKEEPTPIYMMEENYLYYKDGEWLTYEDLLIQVLIKLTDKNDLLIRDQHNVVTPKLWRFVENTNRKYFEYIHNNVLKDPAHNLRRKTRYLVASEVLSDILQDLGYHTWFMPPIYSPQNESVVTKRSNPRSYCYVGNMTEVKRVGWIIEAFRQLEKEGVPVGVSLYGGDLNQLKEKYENLPTNIDIVGYVDEVPYWKHDGYISTSQKELFANACVEAMSFGLIPVLSNVEIAHQYYAAKNSDVCLFDSPEELASIVKQLYELKKEITVKNTIEFMKKYSIEEVSEKYLSINKS
;
A
#
# COMPACT_ATOMS: atom_id res chain seq x y z
N MET A 1 -26.08 -8.38 5.45
CA MET A 1 -24.79 -8.11 6.14
C MET A 1 -24.10 -7.04 5.32
N VAL A 2 -23.68 -5.94 5.94
CA VAL A 2 -22.92 -4.87 5.27
C VAL A 2 -21.56 -5.40 4.85
N LYS A 3 -21.08 -5.01 3.67
CA LYS A 3 -19.70 -5.32 3.22
C LYS A 3 -18.89 -4.04 3.10
N MET A 4 -17.62 -4.12 3.46
CA MET A 4 -16.61 -3.15 3.09
C MET A 4 -15.90 -3.64 1.84
N VAL A 5 -16.00 -2.88 0.77
CA VAL A 5 -15.50 -3.27 -0.56
C VAL A 5 -14.35 -2.34 -0.93
N THR A 6 -13.15 -2.88 -0.96
CA THR A 6 -11.96 -2.15 -1.41
C THR A 6 -11.72 -2.41 -2.90
N ILE A 7 -11.60 -1.34 -3.68
CA ILE A 7 -11.31 -1.40 -5.12
C ILE A 7 -9.89 -0.89 -5.34
N HIS A 8 -9.02 -1.73 -5.90
CA HIS A 8 -7.60 -1.43 -6.05
C HIS A 8 -7.01 -2.09 -7.31
N PRO A 9 -6.01 -1.50 -7.98
CA PRO A 9 -5.36 -2.11 -9.14
C PRO A 9 -4.78 -3.51 -8.89
N GLY A 10 -4.20 -3.72 -7.74
CA GLY A 10 -3.54 -4.98 -7.38
C GLY A 10 -2.05 -4.81 -7.06
N LEU A 11 -1.39 -5.90 -6.71
CA LEU A 11 0.04 -5.93 -6.47
C LEU A 11 0.81 -5.96 -7.79
N TRP A 12 1.79 -5.07 -7.92
CA TRP A 12 2.53 -4.85 -9.16
C TRP A 12 3.84 -5.64 -9.24
N LYS A 13 4.30 -6.27 -8.15
CA LYS A 13 5.63 -6.87 -8.07
C LYS A 13 5.60 -8.32 -7.63
N GLU A 14 6.57 -9.10 -8.14
CA GLU A 14 6.78 -10.51 -7.81
C GLU A 14 7.07 -10.78 -6.33
N THR A 15 7.65 -9.83 -5.64
CA THR A 15 7.91 -9.93 -4.20
C THR A 15 6.80 -9.23 -3.44
N VAL A 16 6.07 -10.00 -2.64
CA VAL A 16 5.04 -9.49 -1.74
C VAL A 16 5.72 -8.73 -0.61
N LYS A 17 6.01 -7.46 -0.87
CA LYS A 17 6.44 -6.52 0.16
C LYS A 17 5.21 -5.71 0.58
N LYS A 18 4.98 -5.61 1.88
CA LYS A 18 3.92 -4.78 2.44
C LYS A 18 4.31 -3.31 2.31
N TYR A 19 3.61 -2.57 1.47
CA TYR A 19 3.76 -1.12 1.33
C TYR A 19 2.73 -0.38 2.17
N GLY A 20 2.84 0.95 2.23
CA GLY A 20 1.93 1.78 3.04
C GLY A 20 0.45 1.68 2.65
N PHE A 21 0.13 1.47 1.37
CA PHE A 21 -1.26 1.32 0.91
C PHE A 21 -1.85 -0.06 1.27
N GLU A 22 -1.08 -1.16 1.22
CA GLU A 22 -1.53 -2.46 1.69
C GLU A 22 -1.80 -2.44 3.20
N SER A 23 -1.03 -1.69 3.96
CA SER A 23 -1.30 -1.49 5.39
C SER A 23 -2.68 -0.85 5.62
N SER A 24 -3.05 0.15 4.82
CA SER A 24 -4.39 0.77 4.89
C SER A 24 -5.50 -0.21 4.50
N GLN A 25 -5.27 -1.04 3.49
CA GLN A 25 -6.24 -2.04 3.04
C GLN A 25 -6.45 -3.15 4.06
N LEU A 26 -5.37 -3.67 4.66
CA LEU A 26 -5.45 -4.63 5.76
C LEU A 26 -6.11 -4.05 7.00
N SER A 27 -5.91 -2.76 7.27
CA SER A 27 -6.63 -2.06 8.34
C SER A 27 -8.13 -2.07 8.07
N ARG A 28 -8.56 -1.78 6.84
CA ARG A 28 -9.99 -1.85 6.47
C ARG A 28 -10.58 -3.24 6.63
N LYS A 29 -9.84 -4.29 6.26
CA LYS A 29 -10.25 -5.67 6.50
C LYS A 29 -10.46 -5.94 7.99
N LYS A 30 -9.48 -5.62 8.82
CA LYS A 30 -9.57 -5.80 10.29
C LYS A 30 -10.75 -5.01 10.89
N ILE A 31 -11.01 -3.80 10.40
CA ILE A 31 -12.17 -2.99 10.80
C ILE A 31 -13.48 -3.67 10.39
N ALA A 32 -13.58 -4.19 9.17
CA ALA A 32 -14.75 -4.92 8.74
C ALA A 32 -15.02 -6.14 9.63
N GLU A 33 -13.98 -6.92 9.94
CA GLU A 33 -14.07 -8.06 10.86
C GLU A 33 -14.53 -7.63 12.27
N TYR A 34 -13.95 -6.55 12.81
CA TYR A 34 -14.31 -6.00 14.12
C TYR A 34 -15.78 -5.56 14.18
N LEU A 35 -16.29 -4.97 13.08
CA LEU A 35 -17.68 -4.53 12.97
C LEU A 35 -18.67 -5.65 12.61
N GLY A 36 -18.20 -6.88 12.39
CA GLY A 36 -19.01 -7.99 11.89
C GLY A 36 -19.51 -7.77 10.46
N TRP A 37 -18.78 -7.00 9.65
CA TRP A 37 -19.06 -6.78 8.24
C TRP A 37 -18.32 -7.78 7.36
N GLY A 38 -18.85 -8.07 6.18
CA GLY A 38 -18.09 -8.77 5.15
C GLY A 38 -17.01 -7.87 4.56
N HIS A 39 -15.96 -8.46 3.98
CA HIS A 39 -14.93 -7.75 3.24
C HIS A 39 -14.78 -8.33 1.84
N LEU A 40 -14.64 -7.47 0.82
CA LEU A 40 -14.25 -7.83 -0.54
C LEU A 40 -13.11 -6.92 -1.01
N TYR A 41 -12.14 -7.52 -1.70
CA TYR A 41 -11.01 -6.83 -2.29
C TYR A 41 -11.04 -7.03 -3.80
N ILE A 42 -11.52 -6.01 -4.53
CA ILE A 42 -11.72 -6.04 -5.98
C ILE A 42 -10.46 -5.52 -6.67
N LEU A 43 -9.82 -6.41 -7.41
CA LEU A 43 -8.60 -6.15 -8.16
C LEU A 43 -8.94 -5.80 -9.60
N THR A 44 -8.52 -4.63 -10.01
CA THR A 44 -8.89 -4.08 -11.31
C THR A 44 -7.90 -4.46 -12.40
N HIS A 45 -6.61 -4.57 -12.11
CA HIS A 45 -5.63 -5.09 -13.06
C HIS A 45 -5.79 -6.59 -13.32
N PRO A 46 -5.56 -7.05 -14.56
CA PRO A 46 -5.52 -8.48 -14.85
C PRO A 46 -4.48 -9.22 -14.00
N GLN A 47 -4.91 -10.26 -13.32
CA GLN A 47 -4.02 -11.11 -12.53
C GLN A 47 -3.48 -12.23 -13.42
N ILE A 48 -2.24 -12.10 -13.90
CA ILE A 48 -1.65 -13.02 -14.89
C ILE A 48 -0.76 -14.12 -14.29
N ARG A 49 -0.52 -14.08 -12.97
CA ARG A 49 0.33 -15.07 -12.30
C ARG A 49 -0.52 -16.23 -11.76
N PRO A 50 -0.05 -17.49 -11.84
CA PRO A 50 -0.78 -18.65 -11.33
C PRO A 50 -0.92 -18.64 -9.79
N ASP A 51 -0.01 -17.95 -9.09
CA ASP A 51 0.06 -17.86 -7.64
C ASP A 51 -0.40 -16.49 -7.07
N TRP A 52 -1.12 -15.70 -7.84
CA TRP A 52 -1.46 -14.32 -7.45
C TRP A 52 -2.20 -14.24 -6.10
N LYS A 53 -3.09 -15.19 -5.80
CA LYS A 53 -3.80 -15.21 -4.52
C LYS A 53 -2.87 -15.50 -3.35
N VAL A 54 -1.86 -16.36 -3.55
CA VAL A 54 -0.87 -16.70 -2.51
C VAL A 54 -0.12 -15.46 -2.02
N GLY A 55 0.18 -14.55 -2.93
CA GLY A 55 0.78 -13.27 -2.58
C GLY A 55 -0.08 -12.46 -1.61
N TYR A 56 -1.36 -12.35 -1.88
CA TYR A 56 -2.31 -11.63 -1.01
C TYR A 56 -2.54 -12.34 0.33
N GLU A 57 -2.59 -13.69 0.34
CA GLU A 57 -2.70 -14.46 1.58
C GLU A 57 -1.53 -14.21 2.52
N LYS A 58 -0.29 -14.16 1.99
CA LYS A 58 0.91 -13.86 2.78
C LYS A 58 0.85 -12.53 3.51
N ILE A 59 0.13 -11.54 2.96
CA ILE A 59 -0.05 -10.24 3.60
C ILE A 59 -1.35 -10.15 4.41
N GLY A 60 -2.16 -11.21 4.48
CA GLY A 60 -3.29 -11.32 5.40
C GLY A 60 -4.69 -11.30 4.80
N PHE A 61 -4.86 -11.38 3.46
CA PHE A 61 -6.16 -11.52 2.83
C PHE A 61 -6.60 -12.98 2.76
N GLN A 62 -7.91 -13.22 2.75
CA GLN A 62 -8.48 -14.56 2.50
C GLN A 62 -8.78 -14.72 1.01
N ARG A 63 -8.64 -15.94 0.47
CA ARG A 63 -8.86 -16.23 -0.95
C ARG A 63 -10.24 -15.88 -1.45
N ASN A 64 -11.26 -16.09 -0.64
CA ASN A 64 -12.66 -15.80 -0.96
C ASN A 64 -13.00 -14.30 -0.92
N GLU A 65 -12.13 -13.46 -0.38
CA GLU A 65 -12.25 -12.01 -0.38
C GLU A 65 -11.69 -11.38 -1.67
N LEU A 66 -10.88 -12.13 -2.43
CA LEU A 66 -10.13 -11.63 -3.57
C LEU A 66 -10.92 -11.83 -4.86
N ILE A 67 -11.31 -10.73 -5.49
CA ILE A 67 -12.07 -10.70 -6.74
C ILE A 67 -11.25 -9.99 -7.82
N SER A 68 -10.91 -10.67 -8.91
CA SER A 68 -10.31 -10.04 -10.09
C SER A 68 -11.39 -9.72 -11.11
N VAL A 69 -11.48 -8.46 -11.57
CA VAL A 69 -12.48 -8.02 -12.55
C VAL A 69 -12.36 -8.83 -13.83
N SER A 70 -11.17 -9.10 -14.32
CA SER A 70 -10.93 -9.85 -15.54
C SER A 70 -11.32 -11.34 -15.42
N HIS A 71 -11.00 -12.00 -14.30
CA HIS A 71 -11.38 -13.39 -14.03
C HIS A 71 -12.89 -13.54 -13.92
N TYR A 72 -13.58 -12.52 -13.43
CA TYR A 72 -15.02 -12.52 -13.29
C TYR A 72 -15.78 -12.50 -14.64
N GLN A 73 -15.09 -12.20 -15.75
CA GLN A 73 -15.66 -12.15 -17.08
C GLN A 73 -15.68 -13.50 -17.80
N SER A 74 -15.02 -14.53 -17.27
CA SER A 74 -14.90 -15.88 -17.82
C SER A 74 -15.59 -16.90 -16.89
N ASP A 75 -16.00 -18.05 -17.42
CA ASP A 75 -16.53 -19.18 -16.63
C ASP A 75 -15.42 -19.94 -15.88
N ILE A 76 -14.14 -19.71 -16.22
CA ILE A 76 -13.01 -20.13 -15.42
C ILE A 76 -13.05 -19.44 -14.05
N GLY A 77 -13.49 -18.17 -14.04
CA GLY A 77 -13.67 -17.40 -12.82
C GLY A 77 -12.40 -17.34 -11.97
N HIS A 78 -12.54 -17.65 -10.68
CA HIS A 78 -11.43 -17.65 -9.71
C HIS A 78 -10.94 -19.06 -9.38
N ASP A 79 -11.20 -20.04 -10.23
CA ASP A 79 -10.72 -21.42 -10.07
C ASP A 79 -9.18 -21.47 -10.06
N GLU A 80 -8.63 -22.33 -9.20
CA GLU A 80 -7.18 -22.50 -9.05
C GLU A 80 -6.69 -23.70 -9.84
N LEU A 81 -6.75 -23.60 -11.18
CA LEU A 81 -6.25 -24.62 -12.08
C LEU A 81 -4.80 -24.34 -12.41
N SER A 82 -3.89 -24.92 -11.62
CA SER A 82 -2.45 -24.80 -11.86
C SER A 82 -2.01 -25.78 -12.94
N VAL A 83 -1.21 -25.31 -13.90
CA VAL A 83 -0.64 -26.09 -14.98
C VAL A 83 0.85 -26.33 -14.70
N ARG A 84 1.28 -27.60 -14.68
CA ARG A 84 2.70 -27.94 -14.53
C ARG A 84 3.40 -27.97 -15.89
N PRO A 85 4.72 -27.73 -15.95
CA PRO A 85 5.48 -27.85 -17.20
C PRO A 85 5.26 -29.16 -17.94
N SER A 86 5.20 -30.30 -17.23
CA SER A 86 4.94 -31.62 -17.79
C SER A 86 3.61 -31.74 -18.53
N ASP A 87 2.62 -30.90 -18.17
CA ASP A 87 1.26 -31.03 -18.69
C ASP A 87 1.11 -30.39 -20.08
N ILE A 88 2.06 -29.53 -20.47
CA ILE A 88 1.96 -28.71 -21.70
C ILE A 88 3.19 -28.70 -22.58
N ILE A 89 4.35 -29.21 -22.12
CA ILE A 89 5.62 -29.12 -22.88
C ILE A 89 5.51 -29.79 -24.28
N ASP A 90 4.84 -30.91 -24.36
CA ASP A 90 4.66 -31.64 -25.62
C ASP A 90 3.65 -30.93 -26.55
N LYS A 91 2.73 -30.14 -25.98
CA LYS A 91 1.75 -29.37 -26.74
C LYS A 91 2.35 -28.13 -27.42
N TYR A 92 3.42 -27.59 -26.83
CA TYR A 92 4.09 -26.38 -27.30
C TYR A 92 5.62 -26.58 -27.37
N PRO A 93 6.13 -27.44 -28.24
CA PRO A 93 7.54 -27.86 -28.25
C PRO A 93 8.51 -26.73 -28.54
N ASN A 94 8.09 -25.69 -29.24
CA ASN A 94 8.92 -24.53 -29.58
C ASN A 94 8.64 -23.29 -28.72
N GLY A 95 7.82 -23.42 -27.69
CA GLY A 95 7.44 -22.32 -26.83
C GLY A 95 8.49 -22.03 -25.76
N LYS A 96 8.71 -20.76 -25.46
CA LYS A 96 9.52 -20.33 -24.32
C LYS A 96 8.67 -20.22 -23.09
N MET A 97 8.86 -21.13 -22.14
CA MET A 97 8.06 -21.25 -20.94
C MET A 97 8.62 -20.41 -19.80
N THR A 98 7.74 -19.66 -19.11
CA THR A 98 8.04 -19.04 -17.81
C THR A 98 7.34 -19.82 -16.70
N VAL A 99 8.12 -20.26 -15.71
CA VAL A 99 7.62 -21.05 -14.56
C VAL A 99 7.78 -20.25 -13.28
N ILE A 100 6.72 -20.21 -12.47
CA ILE A 100 6.69 -19.52 -11.17
C ILE A 100 6.22 -20.54 -10.13
N ASN A 101 7.01 -20.77 -9.09
CA ASN A 101 6.71 -21.72 -8.00
C ASN A 101 6.31 -23.12 -8.48
N GLY A 102 6.94 -23.61 -9.58
CA GLY A 102 6.68 -24.93 -10.14
C GLY A 102 5.47 -25.01 -11.09
N PHE A 103 4.78 -23.90 -11.36
CA PHE A 103 3.65 -23.82 -12.28
C PHE A 103 3.96 -22.91 -13.47
N VAL A 104 3.36 -23.22 -14.60
CA VAL A 104 3.52 -22.41 -15.82
C VAL A 104 2.75 -21.10 -15.63
N ALA A 105 3.45 -19.98 -15.75
CA ALA A 105 2.88 -18.65 -15.75
C ALA A 105 2.55 -18.20 -17.18
N SER A 106 3.48 -18.38 -18.11
CA SER A 106 3.28 -18.03 -19.52
C SER A 106 4.06 -18.94 -20.45
N MET A 107 3.61 -18.98 -21.71
CA MET A 107 4.24 -19.64 -22.83
C MET A 107 4.31 -18.65 -23.99
N GLU A 108 5.51 -18.22 -24.35
CA GLU A 108 5.76 -17.34 -25.49
C GLU A 108 5.93 -18.21 -26.75
N LEU A 109 5.05 -18.03 -27.71
CA LEU A 109 5.05 -18.64 -29.03
C LEU A 109 5.45 -17.61 -30.10
N GLU A 110 5.61 -18.06 -31.34
CA GLU A 110 6.01 -17.16 -32.43
C GLU A 110 5.02 -16.01 -32.66
N GLU A 111 3.71 -16.25 -32.57
CA GLU A 111 2.67 -15.27 -32.87
C GLU A 111 1.89 -14.76 -31.66
N GLU A 112 1.95 -15.44 -30.53
CA GLU A 112 1.18 -15.11 -29.32
C GLU A 112 1.89 -15.51 -28.05
N THR A 113 1.47 -14.90 -26.92
CA THR A 113 1.82 -15.33 -25.57
C THR A 113 0.56 -15.87 -24.87
N LEU A 114 0.68 -17.06 -24.31
CA LEU A 114 -0.37 -17.73 -23.54
C LEU A 114 -0.10 -17.54 -22.03
N TYR A 115 -1.12 -17.19 -21.26
CA TYR A 115 -1.03 -17.00 -19.81
C TYR A 115 -1.89 -18.04 -19.07
N PHE A 116 -1.30 -18.67 -18.05
CA PHE A 116 -1.87 -19.81 -17.32
C PHE A 116 -2.15 -19.48 -15.86
N THR A 117 -3.00 -18.48 -15.62
CA THR A 117 -3.37 -18.08 -14.25
C THR A 117 -4.33 -19.08 -13.60
N SER A 118 -5.28 -19.60 -14.39
CA SER A 118 -6.27 -20.61 -13.97
C SER A 118 -6.51 -21.55 -15.15
N GLY A 119 -5.55 -22.42 -15.45
CA GLY A 119 -5.47 -23.08 -16.74
C GLY A 119 -5.05 -22.09 -17.82
N LEU A 120 -5.32 -22.39 -19.09
CA LEU A 120 -5.12 -21.42 -20.18
C LEU A 120 -6.22 -20.36 -20.11
N PHE A 121 -5.90 -19.21 -19.59
CA PHE A 121 -6.87 -18.16 -19.27
C PHE A 121 -6.84 -16.97 -20.22
N LEU A 122 -5.66 -16.58 -20.72
CA LEU A 122 -5.50 -15.37 -21.51
C LEU A 122 -4.48 -15.61 -22.63
N LYS A 123 -4.78 -15.09 -23.82
CA LYS A 123 -3.85 -15.01 -24.96
C LYS A 123 -3.56 -13.55 -25.30
N GLN A 124 -2.34 -13.25 -25.69
CA GLN A 124 -1.94 -11.95 -26.22
C GLN A 124 -1.22 -12.15 -27.54
N ASN A 125 -1.69 -11.56 -28.62
CA ASN A 125 -1.05 -11.62 -29.93
C ASN A 125 0.04 -10.52 -30.07
N LYS A 126 0.81 -10.56 -31.16
CA LYS A 126 1.87 -9.57 -31.48
C LYS A 126 1.37 -8.13 -31.64
N LYS A 127 0.05 -7.94 -31.89
CA LYS A 127 -0.58 -6.61 -31.92
C LYS A 127 -1.07 -6.16 -30.56
N GLU A 128 -0.71 -6.91 -29.51
CA GLU A 128 -1.13 -6.68 -28.14
C GLU A 128 -2.65 -6.73 -27.91
N GLU A 129 -3.39 -7.37 -28.82
CA GLU A 129 -4.79 -7.72 -28.58
C GLU A 129 -4.85 -8.88 -27.59
N LEU A 130 -5.82 -8.82 -26.69
CA LEU A 130 -6.01 -9.77 -25.60
C LEU A 130 -7.29 -10.57 -25.84
N GLU A 131 -7.24 -11.85 -25.49
CA GLU A 131 -8.37 -12.74 -25.55
C GLU A 131 -8.47 -13.57 -24.28
N TRP A 132 -9.48 -13.29 -23.45
CA TRP A 132 -9.82 -14.12 -22.29
C TRP A 132 -10.64 -15.31 -22.74
N LEU A 133 -10.33 -16.48 -22.17
CA LEU A 133 -10.92 -17.74 -22.57
C LEU A 133 -11.86 -18.29 -21.49
N ASN A 134 -12.88 -18.99 -21.93
CA ASN A 134 -13.66 -19.90 -21.10
C ASN A 134 -12.94 -21.24 -20.95
N ARG A 135 -13.44 -22.07 -20.03
CA ARG A 135 -12.88 -23.39 -19.75
C ARG A 135 -12.86 -24.33 -20.95
N ASP A 136 -13.82 -24.23 -21.83
CA ASP A 136 -13.91 -24.98 -23.07
C ASP A 136 -13.00 -24.42 -24.20
N GLY A 137 -12.27 -23.35 -23.94
CA GLY A 137 -11.39 -22.68 -24.88
C GLY A 137 -12.09 -21.65 -25.79
N THR A 138 -13.39 -21.44 -25.62
CA THR A 138 -14.09 -20.37 -26.33
C THR A 138 -13.72 -18.99 -25.77
N THR A 139 -13.89 -17.95 -26.58
CA THR A 139 -13.60 -16.58 -26.17
C THR A 139 -14.67 -16.06 -25.22
N ALA A 140 -14.27 -15.69 -24.00
CA ALA A 140 -15.13 -15.02 -23.02
C ALA A 140 -15.19 -13.50 -23.26
N MET A 141 -14.04 -12.91 -23.60
CA MET A 141 -13.90 -11.47 -23.82
C MET A 141 -12.65 -11.19 -24.64
N ARG A 142 -12.68 -10.14 -25.47
CA ARG A 142 -11.51 -9.62 -26.17
C ARG A 142 -11.23 -8.20 -25.76
N ALA A 143 -9.96 -7.78 -25.85
CA ALA A 143 -9.60 -6.38 -25.68
C ALA A 143 -8.61 -5.93 -26.75
N ARG A 144 -8.74 -4.68 -27.14
CA ARG A 144 -7.80 -4.03 -28.04
C ARG A 144 -7.39 -2.67 -27.51
N TYR A 145 -6.16 -2.29 -27.80
CA TYR A 145 -5.67 -0.96 -27.48
C TYR A 145 -6.31 0.08 -28.41
N TYR A 146 -6.82 1.17 -27.85
CA TYR A 146 -7.52 2.19 -28.64
C TYR A 146 -6.76 3.52 -28.77
N LYS A 147 -5.68 3.73 -28.01
CA LYS A 147 -4.81 4.90 -28.11
C LYS A 147 -3.49 4.52 -28.78
N PRO A 148 -2.93 5.37 -29.67
CA PRO A 148 -1.57 5.16 -30.18
C PRO A 148 -0.57 5.02 -29.04
N LYS A 149 0.31 4.03 -29.12
CA LYS A 149 1.37 3.81 -28.15
C LYS A 149 2.68 4.39 -28.66
N GLU A 150 3.40 5.07 -27.75
CA GLU A 150 4.83 5.37 -27.95
C GLU A 150 5.71 4.22 -27.45
N GLU A 151 5.27 3.50 -26.40
CA GLU A 151 5.97 2.33 -25.83
C GLU A 151 4.98 1.21 -25.44
N PRO A 152 5.42 -0.06 -25.40
CA PRO A 152 4.61 -1.19 -24.93
C PRO A 152 4.14 -0.97 -23.50
N THR A 153 2.82 -1.07 -23.27
CA THR A 153 2.27 -1.00 -21.92
C THR A 153 2.24 -2.41 -21.32
N PRO A 154 2.86 -2.63 -20.15
CA PRO A 154 2.77 -3.91 -19.48
C PRO A 154 1.31 -4.33 -19.25
N ILE A 155 1.01 -5.63 -19.40
CA ILE A 155 -0.35 -6.17 -19.34
C ILE A 155 -1.10 -5.82 -18.04
N TYR A 156 -0.39 -5.59 -16.95
CA TYR A 156 -0.93 -5.18 -15.65
C TYR A 156 -1.25 -3.68 -15.54
N MET A 157 -1.00 -2.88 -16.59
CA MET A 157 -1.31 -1.44 -16.65
C MET A 157 -2.42 -1.11 -17.67
N MET A 158 -3.24 -2.07 -18.04
CA MET A 158 -4.11 -1.99 -19.22
C MET A 158 -5.46 -1.35 -19.00
N GLU A 159 -5.82 -0.96 -17.79
CA GLU A 159 -7.22 -0.61 -17.46
C GLU A 159 -7.83 0.46 -18.37
N GLU A 160 -7.12 1.54 -18.62
CA GLU A 160 -7.68 2.75 -19.19
C GLU A 160 -7.55 2.87 -20.70
N ASN A 161 -6.61 2.13 -21.26
CA ASN A 161 -6.23 2.27 -22.66
C ASN A 161 -6.83 1.19 -23.56
N TYR A 162 -7.60 0.24 -22.99
CA TYR A 162 -8.21 -0.85 -23.71
C TYR A 162 -9.71 -0.71 -23.80
N LEU A 163 -10.26 -1.05 -24.97
CA LEU A 163 -11.67 -1.35 -25.15
C LEU A 163 -11.86 -2.86 -25.13
N TYR A 164 -12.89 -3.30 -24.45
CA TYR A 164 -13.22 -4.70 -24.21
C TYR A 164 -14.47 -5.06 -25.03
N TYR A 165 -14.41 -6.14 -25.80
CA TYR A 165 -15.52 -6.66 -26.54
C TYR A 165 -16.08 -7.89 -25.86
N LYS A 166 -17.34 -7.81 -25.42
CA LYS A 166 -18.04 -8.89 -24.74
C LYS A 166 -19.52 -8.85 -25.07
N ASP A 167 -20.12 -10.03 -25.29
CA ASP A 167 -21.57 -10.20 -25.56
C ASP A 167 -22.11 -9.29 -26.69
N GLY A 168 -21.28 -9.02 -27.72
CA GLY A 168 -21.65 -8.19 -28.85
C GLY A 168 -21.40 -6.69 -28.70
N GLU A 169 -20.90 -6.23 -27.54
CA GLU A 169 -20.72 -4.82 -27.22
C GLU A 169 -19.26 -4.45 -26.89
N TRP A 170 -18.88 -3.21 -27.22
CA TRP A 170 -17.62 -2.61 -26.81
C TRP A 170 -17.79 -1.91 -25.48
N LEU A 171 -17.02 -2.33 -24.48
CA LEU A 171 -17.07 -1.87 -23.10
C LEU A 171 -15.75 -1.18 -22.73
N THR A 172 -15.82 -0.24 -21.79
CA THR A 172 -14.65 0.27 -21.10
C THR A 172 -14.36 -0.60 -19.88
N TYR A 173 -13.16 -0.44 -19.32
CA TYR A 173 -12.81 -1.07 -18.04
C TYR A 173 -13.82 -0.71 -16.92
N GLU A 174 -14.29 0.55 -16.86
CA GLU A 174 -15.31 0.95 -15.88
C GLU A 174 -16.62 0.17 -16.01
N ASP A 175 -17.03 -0.15 -17.26
CA ASP A 175 -18.24 -0.94 -17.50
C ASP A 175 -18.09 -2.36 -16.91
N LEU A 176 -16.92 -2.98 -17.08
CA LEU A 176 -16.62 -4.29 -16.49
C LEU A 176 -16.62 -4.26 -14.97
N LEU A 177 -16.00 -3.24 -14.36
CA LEU A 177 -16.01 -3.05 -12.92
C LEU A 177 -17.43 -2.85 -12.40
N ILE A 178 -18.23 -2.02 -13.06
CA ILE A 178 -19.63 -1.77 -12.67
C ILE A 178 -20.45 -3.07 -12.74
N GLN A 179 -20.27 -3.91 -13.76
CA GLN A 179 -20.92 -5.22 -13.84
C GLN A 179 -20.57 -6.11 -12.64
N VAL A 180 -19.30 -6.13 -12.20
CA VAL A 180 -18.86 -6.86 -11.01
C VAL A 180 -19.52 -6.30 -9.75
N LEU A 181 -19.53 -4.96 -9.59
CA LEU A 181 -20.14 -4.30 -8.43
C LEU A 181 -21.66 -4.57 -8.35
N ILE A 182 -22.38 -4.54 -9.46
CA ILE A 182 -23.82 -4.85 -9.49
C ILE A 182 -24.08 -6.26 -8.96
N LYS A 183 -23.25 -7.23 -9.33
CA LYS A 183 -23.44 -8.64 -8.95
C LYS A 183 -23.02 -8.96 -7.51
N LEU A 184 -21.99 -8.29 -6.99
CA LEU A 184 -21.36 -8.64 -5.71
C LEU A 184 -21.74 -7.73 -4.56
N THR A 185 -22.30 -6.55 -4.84
CA THR A 185 -22.57 -5.53 -3.82
C THR A 185 -23.99 -4.99 -3.88
N ASP A 186 -24.46 -4.46 -2.77
CA ASP A 186 -25.75 -3.76 -2.68
C ASP A 186 -25.57 -2.28 -2.24
N LYS A 187 -26.68 -1.54 -2.09
CA LYS A 187 -26.66 -0.12 -1.75
C LYS A 187 -26.18 0.17 -0.34
N ASN A 188 -26.20 -0.83 0.55
CA ASN A 188 -25.79 -0.66 1.94
C ASN A 188 -24.29 -0.93 2.14
N ASP A 189 -23.63 -1.49 1.12
CA ASP A 189 -22.22 -1.77 1.16
C ASP A 189 -21.40 -0.48 1.03
N LEU A 190 -20.27 -0.44 1.72
CA LEU A 190 -19.34 0.68 1.71
C LEU A 190 -18.27 0.42 0.65
N LEU A 191 -18.33 1.15 -0.46
CA LEU A 191 -17.38 1.06 -1.56
C LEU A 191 -16.24 2.06 -1.33
N ILE A 192 -15.00 1.58 -1.26
CA ILE A 192 -13.80 2.40 -1.09
C ILE A 192 -12.84 2.10 -2.22
N ARG A 193 -12.56 3.10 -3.05
CA ARG A 193 -11.57 3.01 -4.11
C ARG A 193 -10.27 3.66 -3.65
N ASP A 194 -9.18 2.93 -3.73
CA ASP A 194 -7.85 3.51 -3.55
C ASP A 194 -7.50 4.40 -4.76
N GLN A 195 -7.22 5.68 -4.51
CA GLN A 195 -7.01 6.65 -5.57
C GLN A 195 -5.66 6.44 -6.26
N HIS A 196 -5.68 6.36 -7.60
CA HIS A 196 -4.51 6.23 -8.48
C HIS A 196 -4.47 7.29 -9.57
N ASN A 197 -4.90 8.52 -9.28
CA ASN A 197 -4.91 9.65 -10.22
C ASN A 197 -5.79 9.44 -11.47
N VAL A 198 -6.70 8.48 -11.44
CA VAL A 198 -7.56 8.15 -12.56
C VAL A 198 -8.98 8.61 -12.30
N VAL A 199 -9.45 9.44 -13.20
CA VAL A 199 -10.83 9.88 -13.24
C VAL A 199 -11.71 8.78 -13.82
N THR A 200 -12.66 8.27 -13.06
CA THR A 200 -13.62 7.23 -13.49
C THR A 200 -15.05 7.78 -13.58
N PRO A 201 -15.41 8.47 -14.69
CA PRO A 201 -16.70 9.16 -14.81
C PRO A 201 -17.91 8.23 -14.78
N LYS A 202 -17.80 7.02 -15.36
CA LYS A 202 -18.90 6.06 -15.40
C LYS A 202 -19.15 5.45 -14.02
N LEU A 203 -18.08 5.06 -13.29
CA LEU A 203 -18.19 4.55 -11.94
C LEU A 203 -18.88 5.57 -11.03
N TRP A 204 -18.46 6.84 -11.14
CA TRP A 204 -19.06 7.91 -10.34
C TRP A 204 -20.55 8.10 -10.63
N ARG A 205 -20.97 8.14 -11.94
CA ARG A 205 -22.38 8.20 -12.33
C ARG A 205 -23.16 6.99 -11.83
N PHE A 206 -22.57 5.80 -11.91
CA PHE A 206 -23.20 4.58 -11.39
C PHE A 206 -23.48 4.70 -9.89
N VAL A 207 -22.51 5.15 -9.12
CA VAL A 207 -22.63 5.33 -7.67
C VAL A 207 -23.72 6.35 -7.34
N GLU A 208 -23.75 7.52 -8.00
CA GLU A 208 -24.79 8.54 -7.82
C GLU A 208 -26.19 8.01 -8.17
N ASN A 209 -26.34 7.41 -9.35
CA ASN A 209 -27.62 6.91 -9.83
C ASN A 209 -28.19 5.76 -8.98
N THR A 210 -27.33 5.01 -8.30
CA THR A 210 -27.74 3.88 -7.46
C THR A 210 -27.74 4.22 -5.96
N ASN A 211 -27.43 5.46 -5.62
CA ASN A 211 -27.33 5.94 -4.23
C ASN A 211 -26.48 5.04 -3.33
N ARG A 212 -25.32 4.62 -3.84
CA ARG A 212 -24.35 3.78 -3.13
C ARG A 212 -23.40 4.62 -2.29
N LYS A 213 -22.93 4.09 -1.20
CA LYS A 213 -21.92 4.72 -0.33
C LYS A 213 -20.54 4.51 -0.93
N TYR A 214 -20.01 5.55 -1.57
CA TYR A 214 -18.74 5.51 -2.26
C TYR A 214 -17.79 6.58 -1.75
N PHE A 215 -16.53 6.17 -1.55
CA PHE A 215 -15.44 7.03 -1.14
C PHE A 215 -14.18 6.71 -1.94
N GLU A 216 -13.33 7.71 -2.14
CA GLU A 216 -11.99 7.54 -2.64
C GLU A 216 -10.97 7.74 -1.52
N TYR A 217 -10.04 6.78 -1.37
CA TYR A 217 -8.99 6.86 -0.35
C TYR A 217 -7.74 7.49 -0.95
N ILE A 218 -7.27 8.59 -0.36
CA ILE A 218 -6.12 9.36 -0.84
C ILE A 218 -4.84 8.81 -0.21
N HIS A 219 -3.96 8.26 -1.06
CA HIS A 219 -2.64 7.77 -0.66
C HIS A 219 -1.51 8.75 -0.99
N ASN A 220 -1.68 9.62 -2.00
CA ASN A 220 -0.65 10.48 -2.55
C ASN A 220 -0.81 11.94 -2.13
N ASN A 221 0.26 12.71 -2.31
CA ASN A 221 0.19 14.16 -2.14
C ASN A 221 -0.58 14.81 -3.28
N VAL A 222 -1.83 15.19 -3.00
CA VAL A 222 -2.73 15.88 -3.93
C VAL A 222 -2.65 17.39 -3.82
N LEU A 223 -1.87 17.93 -2.87
CA LEU A 223 -1.80 19.37 -2.61
C LEU A 223 -1.09 20.16 -3.71
N LYS A 224 -0.27 19.52 -4.55
CA LYS A 224 0.41 20.22 -5.66
C LYS A 224 -0.58 20.76 -6.69
N ASP A 225 -1.64 20.01 -6.97
CA ASP A 225 -2.72 20.38 -7.88
C ASP A 225 -4.03 19.69 -7.47
N PRO A 226 -4.70 20.18 -6.41
CA PRO A 226 -5.95 19.58 -5.94
C PRO A 226 -7.06 19.61 -7.00
N ALA A 227 -7.13 20.68 -7.78
CA ALA A 227 -8.20 20.84 -8.79
C ALA A 227 -8.08 19.82 -9.92
N HIS A 228 -6.85 19.41 -10.27
CA HIS A 228 -6.62 18.37 -11.28
C HIS A 228 -6.88 16.95 -10.74
N ASN A 229 -6.51 16.70 -9.48
CA ASN A 229 -6.53 15.37 -8.89
C ASN A 229 -7.83 15.05 -8.12
N LEU A 230 -8.60 16.06 -7.72
CA LEU A 230 -9.78 15.90 -6.88
C LEU A 230 -11.03 16.52 -7.50
N ARG A 231 -12.17 15.92 -7.22
CA ARG A 231 -13.49 16.42 -7.63
C ARG A 231 -14.25 16.92 -6.41
N ARG A 232 -14.86 18.12 -6.48
CA ARG A 232 -15.58 18.71 -5.35
C ARG A 232 -16.80 17.91 -4.87
N LYS A 233 -17.40 17.10 -5.74
CA LYS A 233 -18.56 16.28 -5.39
C LYS A 233 -18.20 14.89 -4.84
N THR A 234 -16.93 14.48 -4.93
CA THR A 234 -16.50 13.18 -4.44
C THR A 234 -16.23 13.24 -2.94
N ARG A 235 -16.50 12.15 -2.24
CA ARG A 235 -16.20 11.96 -0.82
C ARG A 235 -14.85 11.29 -0.69
N TYR A 236 -13.95 11.86 0.11
CA TYR A 236 -12.58 11.39 0.25
C TYR A 236 -12.28 10.90 1.67
N LEU A 237 -11.61 9.76 1.77
CA LEU A 237 -10.99 9.28 3.00
C LEU A 237 -9.51 9.61 2.97
N VAL A 238 -8.98 10.14 4.05
CA VAL A 238 -7.59 10.63 4.13
C VAL A 238 -6.92 10.08 5.38
N ALA A 239 -5.74 9.49 5.23
CA ALA A 239 -4.98 8.95 6.36
C ALA A 239 -4.45 10.03 7.31
N SER A 240 -4.18 11.23 6.81
CA SER A 240 -3.62 12.35 7.56
C SER A 240 -4.73 13.33 7.97
N GLU A 241 -4.83 13.62 9.26
CA GLU A 241 -5.81 14.58 9.79
C GLU A 241 -5.54 15.98 9.25
N VAL A 242 -4.29 16.44 9.28
CA VAL A 242 -3.91 17.74 8.77
C VAL A 242 -4.17 17.88 7.27
N LEU A 243 -3.97 16.83 6.48
CA LEU A 243 -4.30 16.85 5.05
C LEU A 243 -5.82 16.92 4.85
N SER A 244 -6.60 16.22 5.70
CA SER A 244 -8.05 16.30 5.67
C SER A 244 -8.54 17.72 5.92
N ASP A 245 -8.00 18.40 6.93
CA ASP A 245 -8.34 19.76 7.29
C ASP A 245 -8.01 20.75 6.15
N ILE A 246 -6.80 20.68 5.59
CA ILE A 246 -6.38 21.50 4.45
C ILE A 246 -7.33 21.31 3.25
N LEU A 247 -7.71 20.07 2.94
CA LEU A 247 -8.60 19.80 1.82
C LEU A 247 -10.04 20.28 2.09
N GLN A 248 -10.51 20.22 3.35
CA GLN A 248 -11.81 20.79 3.75
C GLN A 248 -11.80 22.32 3.58
N ASP A 249 -10.75 23.01 3.99
CA ASP A 249 -10.58 24.46 3.81
C ASP A 249 -10.58 24.85 2.32
N LEU A 250 -10.08 23.96 1.45
CA LEU A 250 -10.15 24.11 0.00
C LEU A 250 -11.52 23.75 -0.61
N GLY A 251 -12.50 23.34 0.21
CA GLY A 251 -13.88 23.02 -0.18
C GLY A 251 -14.08 21.61 -0.72
N TYR A 252 -13.23 20.64 -0.34
CA TYR A 252 -13.43 19.22 -0.64
C TYR A 252 -14.10 18.49 0.52
N HIS A 253 -14.86 17.44 0.21
CA HIS A 253 -15.51 16.61 1.22
C HIS A 253 -14.55 15.50 1.66
N THR A 254 -13.90 15.68 2.81
CA THR A 254 -12.93 14.74 3.34
C THR A 254 -13.26 14.26 4.75
N TRP A 255 -12.82 13.05 5.07
CA TRP A 255 -12.88 12.46 6.41
C TRP A 255 -11.51 11.88 6.76
N PHE A 256 -11.05 12.21 7.97
CA PHE A 256 -9.85 11.59 8.52
C PHE A 256 -10.13 10.14 8.87
N MET A 257 -9.55 9.23 8.09
CA MET A 257 -9.65 7.76 8.21
C MET A 257 -8.26 7.13 8.19
N PRO A 258 -7.53 7.14 9.29
CA PRO A 258 -6.19 6.56 9.33
C PRO A 258 -6.25 5.04 9.26
N PRO A 259 -5.13 4.37 8.88
CA PRO A 259 -4.92 2.97 9.18
C PRO A 259 -4.95 2.74 10.70
N ILE A 260 -5.31 1.51 11.10
CA ILE A 260 -5.22 1.13 12.52
C ILE A 260 -3.79 0.77 12.89
N TYR A 261 -3.36 1.27 14.02
CA TYR A 261 -2.12 0.92 14.67
C TYR A 261 -2.44 0.55 16.10
N SER A 262 -2.66 -0.72 16.35
CA SER A 262 -2.84 -1.22 17.72
C SER A 262 -1.46 -1.51 18.29
N PRO A 263 -1.15 -1.05 19.52
CA PRO A 263 0.01 -1.57 20.22
C PRO A 263 -0.13 -3.09 20.28
N GLN A 264 0.84 -3.79 19.76
CA GLN A 264 0.85 -5.25 19.85
C GLN A 264 1.17 -5.61 21.29
N ASN A 265 0.14 -5.95 22.05
CA ASN A 265 0.20 -6.49 23.41
C ASN A 265 0.95 -5.65 24.47
N GLU A 266 1.00 -6.15 25.68
CA GLU A 266 1.60 -5.58 26.91
C GLU A 266 3.05 -5.09 26.83
N SER A 267 3.67 -5.14 25.66
CA SER A 267 5.07 -4.71 25.40
C SER A 267 5.24 -3.23 25.05
N VAL A 268 4.21 -2.41 25.22
CA VAL A 268 4.38 -0.96 25.05
C VAL A 268 5.23 -0.42 26.21
N VAL A 269 6.46 -0.09 25.89
CA VAL A 269 7.38 0.49 26.86
C VAL A 269 6.97 1.95 27.11
N THR A 270 6.40 2.21 28.27
CA THR A 270 5.95 3.56 28.66
C THR A 270 7.03 4.45 29.20
N LYS A 271 8.18 3.88 29.52
CA LYS A 271 9.31 4.55 30.20
C LYS A 271 10.64 4.07 29.64
N ARG A 272 11.54 4.99 29.34
CA ARG A 272 12.85 4.69 28.79
C ARG A 272 13.93 5.43 29.55
N SER A 273 14.98 4.72 29.92
CA SER A 273 16.16 5.28 30.61
C SER A 273 17.36 5.19 29.72
N ASN A 274 18.04 6.29 29.47
CA ASN A 274 19.25 6.36 28.64
C ASN A 274 19.07 5.69 27.29
N PRO A 275 18.22 6.22 26.37
CA PRO A 275 18.00 5.63 25.06
C PRO A 275 19.31 5.42 24.30
N ARG A 276 19.54 4.18 23.84
CA ARG A 276 20.78 3.79 23.15
C ARG A 276 20.54 3.22 21.76
N SER A 277 19.37 2.66 21.53
CA SER A 277 19.05 1.99 20.30
C SER A 277 17.97 2.75 19.52
N TYR A 278 18.31 3.14 18.31
CA TYR A 278 17.41 3.83 17.42
C TYR A 278 17.13 3.00 16.17
N CYS A 279 16.02 3.24 15.50
CA CYS A 279 15.73 2.66 14.20
C CYS A 279 15.26 3.71 13.19
N TYR A 280 15.59 3.45 11.95
CA TYR A 280 15.01 4.07 10.76
C TYR A 280 14.29 2.99 9.95
N VAL A 281 13.13 3.30 9.39
CA VAL A 281 12.36 2.37 8.55
C VAL A 281 11.87 3.07 7.31
N GLY A 282 12.28 2.61 6.13
CA GLY A 282 11.84 3.18 4.87
C GLY A 282 12.75 2.87 3.68
N ASN A 283 12.30 3.30 2.49
CA ASN A 283 13.15 3.28 1.30
C ASN A 283 14.29 4.30 1.47
N MET A 284 15.47 3.97 0.96
CA MET A 284 16.65 4.83 1.12
C MET A 284 16.89 5.71 -0.10
N THR A 285 15.82 6.32 -0.60
CA THR A 285 15.88 7.31 -1.68
C THR A 285 16.44 8.66 -1.19
N GLU A 286 16.82 9.55 -2.12
CA GLU A 286 17.32 10.89 -1.78
C GLU A 286 16.33 11.70 -0.94
N VAL A 287 15.04 11.59 -1.22
CA VAL A 287 13.98 12.26 -0.44
C VAL A 287 13.98 11.86 1.03
N LYS A 288 14.46 10.66 1.36
CA LYS A 288 14.55 10.13 2.73
C LYS A 288 15.82 10.55 3.48
N ARG A 289 16.80 11.14 2.79
CA ARG A 289 18.02 11.76 3.38
C ARG A 289 18.74 10.89 4.42
N VAL A 290 18.86 9.57 4.18
CA VAL A 290 19.55 8.65 5.10
C VAL A 290 20.99 9.09 5.41
N GLY A 291 21.63 9.82 4.49
CA GLY A 291 22.94 10.45 4.72
C GLY A 291 23.01 11.30 6.00
N TRP A 292 21.93 11.98 6.37
CA TRP A 292 21.86 12.76 7.62
C TRP A 292 21.98 11.88 8.88
N ILE A 293 21.41 10.68 8.85
CA ILE A 293 21.57 9.71 9.93
C ILE A 293 23.03 9.30 10.03
N ILE A 294 23.68 9.02 8.88
CA ILE A 294 25.08 8.58 8.83
C ILE A 294 26.01 9.67 9.37
N GLU A 295 25.80 10.93 9.00
CA GLU A 295 26.58 12.06 9.47
C GLU A 295 26.41 12.27 10.98
N ALA A 296 25.18 12.26 11.47
CA ALA A 296 24.89 12.41 12.90
C ALA A 296 25.53 11.30 13.76
N PHE A 297 25.39 10.04 13.33
CA PHE A 297 25.93 8.90 14.08
C PHE A 297 27.46 8.81 13.97
N ARG A 298 28.09 9.30 12.90
CA ARG A 298 29.53 9.48 12.79
C ARG A 298 30.04 10.52 13.78
N GLN A 299 29.30 11.60 13.99
CA GLN A 299 29.65 12.60 15.03
C GLN A 299 29.54 11.98 16.42
N LEU A 300 28.43 11.27 16.72
CA LEU A 300 28.23 10.61 18.02
C LEU A 300 29.33 9.57 18.34
N GLU A 301 29.77 8.80 17.33
CA GLU A 301 30.89 7.86 17.47
C GLU A 301 32.19 8.58 17.81
N LYS A 302 32.51 9.68 17.11
CA LYS A 302 33.72 10.50 17.39
C LYS A 302 33.70 11.11 18.82
N GLU A 303 32.51 11.45 19.30
CA GLU A 303 32.28 11.99 20.62
C GLU A 303 32.26 10.89 21.73
N GLY A 304 32.35 9.62 21.36
CA GLY A 304 32.29 8.47 22.28
C GLY A 304 30.94 8.25 22.93
N VAL A 305 29.83 8.73 22.31
CA VAL A 305 28.46 8.51 22.79
C VAL A 305 28.03 7.09 22.43
N PRO A 306 27.70 6.20 23.39
CA PRO A 306 27.41 4.78 23.09
C PRO A 306 25.97 4.53 22.65
N VAL A 307 25.61 5.09 21.52
CA VAL A 307 24.29 4.95 20.89
C VAL A 307 24.44 4.35 19.50
N GLY A 308 23.43 3.61 19.03
CA GLY A 308 23.43 3.00 17.70
C GLY A 308 22.09 3.13 16.98
N VAL A 309 22.12 2.97 15.66
CA VAL A 309 20.92 2.98 14.80
C VAL A 309 20.90 1.80 13.85
N SER A 310 19.73 1.15 13.73
CA SER A 310 19.47 0.11 12.74
C SER A 310 18.65 0.67 11.61
N LEU A 311 19.10 0.46 10.35
CA LEU A 311 18.46 0.95 9.14
C LEU A 311 17.70 -0.19 8.47
N TYR A 312 16.37 -0.13 8.50
CA TYR A 312 15.46 -1.11 7.90
C TYR A 312 14.91 -0.60 6.57
N GLY A 313 14.84 -1.48 5.57
CA GLY A 313 14.33 -1.19 4.23
C GLY A 313 15.44 -1.03 3.18
N GLY A 314 15.02 -0.81 1.93
CA GLY A 314 15.95 -0.71 0.81
C GLY A 314 16.63 -2.04 0.43
N ASP A 315 17.51 -1.97 -0.57
CA ASP A 315 18.37 -3.07 -0.99
C ASP A 315 19.69 -3.01 -0.22
N LEU A 316 20.03 -4.08 0.48
CA LEU A 316 21.21 -4.16 1.34
C LEU A 316 22.53 -3.96 0.54
N ASN A 317 22.63 -4.50 -0.68
CA ASN A 317 23.83 -4.43 -1.49
C ASN A 317 24.03 -3.00 -2.01
N GLN A 318 22.97 -2.39 -2.57
CA GLN A 318 23.01 -1.01 -3.04
C GLN A 318 23.41 -0.02 -1.93
N LEU A 319 22.96 -0.29 -0.70
CA LEU A 319 23.28 0.58 0.44
C LEU A 319 24.73 0.45 0.86
N LYS A 320 25.27 -0.76 0.93
CA LYS A 320 26.68 -1.00 1.26
C LYS A 320 27.61 -0.41 0.20
N GLU A 321 27.23 -0.45 -1.06
CA GLU A 321 27.98 0.19 -2.15
C GLU A 321 27.92 1.72 -2.09
N LYS A 322 26.73 2.27 -1.76
CA LYS A 322 26.52 3.73 -1.70
C LYS A 322 27.21 4.40 -0.52
N TYR A 323 27.33 3.70 0.60
CA TYR A 323 27.87 4.24 1.84
C TYR A 323 29.10 3.46 2.29
N GLU A 324 30.24 3.82 1.73
CA GLU A 324 31.53 3.31 2.16
C GLU A 324 31.93 3.89 3.53
N ASN A 325 32.71 3.16 4.32
CA ASN A 325 33.24 3.60 5.62
C ASN A 325 32.14 4.07 6.61
N LEU A 326 31.13 3.22 6.79
CA LEU A 326 30.08 3.48 7.79
C LEU A 326 30.67 3.52 9.21
N PRO A 327 30.12 4.39 10.10
CA PRO A 327 30.41 4.32 11.53
C PRO A 327 30.04 2.96 12.12
N THR A 328 30.76 2.52 13.14
CA THR A 328 30.54 1.20 13.78
C THR A 328 29.22 1.10 14.54
N ASN A 329 28.63 2.23 14.86
CA ASN A 329 27.34 2.36 15.55
C ASN A 329 26.13 2.39 14.60
N ILE A 330 26.31 2.06 13.31
CA ILE A 330 25.23 1.93 12.32
C ILE A 330 25.15 0.50 11.82
N ASP A 331 23.96 -0.10 11.92
CA ASP A 331 23.65 -1.42 11.38
C ASP A 331 22.70 -1.29 10.19
N ILE A 332 23.12 -1.75 9.02
CA ILE A 332 22.26 -1.83 7.82
C ILE A 332 21.64 -3.21 7.76
N VAL A 333 20.38 -3.29 8.18
CA VAL A 333 19.62 -4.55 8.22
C VAL A 333 18.98 -4.88 6.86
N GLY A 334 18.58 -3.87 6.09
CA GLY A 334 17.84 -4.05 4.86
C GLY A 334 16.36 -4.33 5.08
N TYR A 335 15.71 -4.95 4.09
CA TYR A 335 14.29 -5.28 4.17
C TYR A 335 14.03 -6.44 5.13
N VAL A 336 13.02 -6.28 5.98
CA VAL A 336 12.47 -7.32 6.86
C VAL A 336 10.96 -7.34 6.74
N ASP A 337 10.33 -8.50 6.90
CA ASP A 337 8.87 -8.62 6.86
C ASP A 337 8.20 -7.95 8.07
N GLU A 338 8.85 -8.00 9.22
CA GLU A 338 8.42 -7.39 10.46
C GLU A 338 9.58 -6.65 11.13
N VAL A 339 9.41 -5.34 11.34
CA VAL A 339 10.41 -4.51 12.02
C VAL A 339 10.32 -4.74 13.52
N PRO A 340 11.44 -5.12 14.20
CA PRO A 340 11.43 -5.39 15.63
C PRO A 340 11.48 -4.08 16.46
N TYR A 341 10.45 -3.24 16.37
CA TYR A 341 10.38 -1.95 17.08
C TYR A 341 10.60 -2.07 18.59
N TRP A 342 10.19 -3.18 19.20
CA TRP A 342 10.38 -3.43 20.64
C TRP A 342 11.85 -3.52 21.10
N LYS A 343 12.78 -3.69 20.14
CA LYS A 343 14.24 -3.70 20.43
C LYS A 343 14.88 -2.32 20.46
N HIS A 344 14.11 -1.28 20.09
CA HIS A 344 14.62 0.07 19.93
C HIS A 344 14.00 1.02 20.95
N ASP A 345 14.72 2.09 21.26
CA ASP A 345 14.29 3.15 22.19
C ASP A 345 13.67 4.33 21.45
N GLY A 346 14.19 4.63 20.26
CA GLY A 346 13.73 5.75 19.46
C GLY A 346 13.61 5.43 17.98
N TYR A 347 12.80 6.21 17.30
CA TYR A 347 12.62 6.16 15.85
C TYR A 347 13.11 7.47 15.23
N ILE A 348 13.89 7.37 14.16
CA ILE A 348 14.43 8.52 13.44
C ILE A 348 13.82 8.59 12.03
N SER A 349 13.35 9.77 11.65
CA SER A 349 12.97 10.07 10.27
C SER A 349 13.67 11.34 9.78
N THR A 350 14.42 11.21 8.69
CA THR A 350 15.12 12.32 8.03
C THR A 350 14.45 12.76 6.74
N SER A 351 13.23 12.31 6.49
CA SER A 351 12.48 12.56 5.25
C SER A 351 12.30 14.06 4.96
N GLN A 352 12.36 14.44 3.68
CA GLN A 352 12.04 15.81 3.22
C GLN A 352 10.54 16.05 3.08
N LYS A 353 9.74 14.99 2.95
CA LYS A 353 8.28 15.08 2.73
C LYS A 353 7.60 13.87 3.33
N GLU A 354 6.64 14.12 4.20
CA GLU A 354 5.77 13.11 4.77
C GLU A 354 4.33 13.62 4.87
N LEU A 355 3.40 12.82 4.34
CA LEU A 355 1.97 13.11 4.47
C LEU A 355 1.35 12.47 5.71
N PHE A 356 1.82 11.27 6.04
CA PHE A 356 1.32 10.49 7.17
C PHE A 356 2.46 9.81 7.96
N ALA A 357 3.60 9.45 7.32
CA ALA A 357 4.73 8.78 7.96
C ALA A 357 4.35 7.46 8.67
N ASN A 358 3.82 6.48 7.93
CA ASN A 358 3.36 5.19 8.48
C ASN A 358 4.35 4.56 9.47
N ALA A 359 5.63 4.48 9.10
CA ALA A 359 6.66 3.88 9.96
C ALA A 359 6.87 4.63 11.29
N CYS A 360 6.67 5.95 11.28
CA CYS A 360 6.70 6.76 12.50
C CYS A 360 5.52 6.40 13.42
N VAL A 361 4.32 6.28 12.86
CA VAL A 361 3.12 5.91 13.62
C VAL A 361 3.22 4.48 14.15
N GLU A 362 3.75 3.55 13.34
CA GLU A 362 4.07 2.20 13.80
C GLU A 362 5.05 2.22 14.99
N ALA A 363 6.16 2.95 14.87
CA ALA A 363 7.15 3.06 15.96
C ALA A 363 6.55 3.68 17.23
N MET A 364 5.74 4.73 17.10
CA MET A 364 5.03 5.33 18.22
C MET A 364 4.06 4.36 18.92
N SER A 365 3.46 3.43 18.18
CA SER A 365 2.58 2.41 18.78
C SER A 365 3.32 1.46 19.73
N PHE A 366 4.64 1.29 19.55
CA PHE A 366 5.51 0.55 20.47
C PHE A 366 6.13 1.44 21.56
N GLY A 367 5.77 2.72 21.64
CA GLY A 367 6.32 3.66 22.63
C GLY A 367 7.76 4.07 22.33
N LEU A 368 8.18 4.13 21.06
CA LEU A 368 9.47 4.69 20.68
C LEU A 368 9.42 6.22 20.75
N ILE A 369 10.55 6.82 21.11
CA ILE A 369 10.74 8.28 21.11
C ILE A 369 10.87 8.74 19.65
N PRO A 370 9.97 9.59 19.13
CA PRO A 370 10.05 10.06 17.76
C PRO A 370 11.05 11.22 17.63
N VAL A 371 12.11 11.03 16.83
CA VAL A 371 13.09 12.07 16.47
C VAL A 371 12.98 12.32 14.98
N LEU A 372 12.36 13.43 14.60
CA LEU A 372 11.85 13.65 13.24
C LEU A 372 12.45 14.92 12.63
N SER A 373 12.79 14.87 11.33
CA SER A 373 13.14 16.09 10.60
C SER A 373 11.96 17.07 10.59
N ASN A 374 12.28 18.37 10.76
CA ASN A 374 11.28 19.44 10.78
C ASN A 374 10.75 19.70 9.37
N VAL A 375 9.77 18.90 8.93
CA VAL A 375 9.14 19.02 7.62
C VAL A 375 7.63 19.17 7.76
N GLU A 376 7.06 19.88 6.81
CA GLU A 376 5.63 20.19 6.77
C GLU A 376 4.76 18.94 6.77
N ILE A 377 3.51 19.13 7.20
CA ILE A 377 2.39 18.21 7.24
C ILE A 377 2.55 17.20 8.38
N ALA A 378 3.15 16.01 8.16
CA ALA A 378 3.08 14.95 9.16
C ALA A 378 3.96 15.22 10.40
N HIS A 379 5.24 15.54 10.23
CA HIS A 379 6.17 15.69 11.35
C HIS A 379 5.84 16.88 12.23
N GLN A 380 5.58 18.03 11.64
CA GLN A 380 5.17 19.23 12.40
C GLN A 380 3.82 19.02 13.10
N TYR A 381 2.87 18.36 12.43
CA TYR A 381 1.60 18.00 13.05
C TYR A 381 1.78 17.07 14.25
N TYR A 382 2.65 16.05 14.15
CA TYR A 382 2.94 15.15 15.26
C TYR A 382 3.56 15.90 16.44
N ALA A 383 4.53 16.77 16.19
CA ALA A 383 5.15 17.59 17.22
C ALA A 383 4.15 18.56 17.89
N ALA A 384 3.24 19.16 17.13
CA ALA A 384 2.21 20.05 17.68
C ALA A 384 1.18 19.33 18.58
N LYS A 385 0.97 18.02 18.35
CA LYS A 385 -0.02 17.20 19.09
C LYS A 385 0.59 16.23 20.10
N ASN A 386 1.90 16.05 20.08
CA ASN A 386 2.63 15.10 20.91
C ASN A 386 3.97 15.71 21.35
N SER A 387 4.06 16.14 22.59
CA SER A 387 5.24 16.80 23.14
C SER A 387 6.44 15.85 23.34
N ASP A 388 6.28 14.54 23.12
CA ASP A 388 7.39 13.60 23.14
C ASP A 388 8.18 13.58 21.83
N VAL A 389 7.68 14.27 20.77
CA VAL A 389 8.36 14.39 19.47
C VAL A 389 9.47 15.42 19.53
N CYS A 390 10.68 15.00 19.12
CA CYS A 390 11.82 15.89 18.93
C CYS A 390 11.96 16.24 17.44
N LEU A 391 12.00 17.52 17.11
CA LEU A 391 12.26 18.00 15.73
C LEU A 391 13.70 18.46 15.56
N PHE A 392 14.27 18.24 14.36
CA PHE A 392 15.59 18.71 13.96
C PHE A 392 15.63 19.21 12.52
N ASP A 393 16.54 20.13 12.23
CA ASP A 393 16.71 20.76 10.92
C ASP A 393 18.05 20.38 10.24
N SER A 394 18.97 19.74 10.98
CA SER A 394 20.28 19.34 10.44
C SER A 394 20.81 18.03 11.06
N PRO A 395 21.83 17.39 10.46
CA PRO A 395 22.49 16.23 11.05
C PRO A 395 23.12 16.54 12.42
N GLU A 396 23.66 17.75 12.61
CA GLU A 396 24.28 18.19 13.88
C GLU A 396 23.22 18.30 14.98
N GLU A 397 22.05 18.84 14.67
CA GLU A 397 20.93 18.90 15.62
C GLU A 397 20.41 17.50 15.95
N LEU A 398 20.30 16.60 14.96
CA LEU A 398 19.97 15.20 15.20
C LEU A 398 20.97 14.57 16.19
N ALA A 399 22.27 14.74 15.97
CA ALA A 399 23.31 14.25 16.88
C ALA A 399 23.17 14.85 18.29
N SER A 400 22.92 16.16 18.38
CA SER A 400 22.72 16.86 19.65
C SER A 400 21.51 16.31 20.40
N ILE A 401 20.36 16.12 19.75
CA ILE A 401 19.14 15.58 20.36
C ILE A 401 19.38 14.15 20.87
N VAL A 402 19.96 13.27 20.05
CA VAL A 402 20.25 11.89 20.43
C VAL A 402 21.20 11.85 21.64
N LYS A 403 22.24 12.69 21.65
CA LYS A 403 23.17 12.83 22.79
C LYS A 403 22.47 13.31 24.06
N GLN A 404 21.64 14.36 23.95
CA GLN A 404 20.83 14.87 25.05
C GLN A 404 19.92 13.81 25.66
N LEU A 405 19.19 13.07 24.81
CA LEU A 405 18.31 11.98 25.23
C LEU A 405 19.10 10.88 25.98
N TYR A 406 20.30 10.54 25.51
CA TYR A 406 21.17 9.59 26.17
C TYR A 406 21.71 10.13 27.53
N GLU A 407 22.09 11.41 27.60
CA GLU A 407 22.62 12.04 28.78
C GLU A 407 21.57 12.38 29.84
N LEU A 408 20.28 12.41 29.46
CA LEU A 408 19.19 12.57 30.41
C LEU A 408 19.20 11.40 31.41
N LYS A 409 19.75 11.62 32.60
CA LYS A 409 19.74 10.64 33.71
C LYS A 409 18.33 10.39 34.28
N LYS A 410 17.31 11.05 33.74
CA LYS A 410 15.90 10.90 34.12
C LYS A 410 15.20 9.94 33.18
N GLU A 411 14.25 9.20 33.74
CA GLU A 411 13.34 8.36 32.95
C GLU A 411 12.51 9.22 32.01
N ILE A 412 12.55 8.89 30.68
CA ILE A 412 11.72 9.53 29.66
C ILE A 412 10.40 8.77 29.63
N THR A 413 9.31 9.45 29.95
CA THR A 413 7.97 8.89 29.87
C THR A 413 7.34 9.27 28.53
N VAL A 414 7.00 8.27 27.69
CA VAL A 414 6.34 8.47 26.39
C VAL A 414 4.80 8.47 26.52
N LYS A 415 4.31 9.10 27.59
CA LYS A 415 2.87 9.14 27.88
C LYS A 415 2.05 9.87 26.81
N ASN A 416 2.61 10.97 26.29
CA ASN A 416 1.92 11.76 25.27
C ASN A 416 1.87 11.01 23.93
N THR A 417 2.93 10.25 23.61
CA THR A 417 2.94 9.35 22.44
C THR A 417 1.83 8.30 22.55
N ILE A 418 1.69 7.66 23.71
CA ILE A 418 0.65 6.64 23.93
C ILE A 418 -0.75 7.24 23.84
N GLU A 419 -0.97 8.40 24.46
CA GLU A 419 -2.26 9.10 24.38
C GLU A 419 -2.59 9.52 22.93
N PHE A 420 -1.59 10.05 22.22
CA PHE A 420 -1.71 10.41 20.81
C PHE A 420 -2.08 9.20 19.92
N MET A 421 -1.58 8.00 20.26
CA MET A 421 -1.84 6.79 19.51
C MET A 421 -3.25 6.22 19.67
N LYS A 422 -4.02 6.62 20.68
CA LYS A 422 -5.40 6.13 20.88
C LYS A 422 -6.30 6.36 19.67
N LYS A 423 -6.14 7.47 18.96
CA LYS A 423 -6.94 7.79 17.77
C LYS A 423 -6.73 6.85 16.59
N TYR A 424 -5.70 6.01 16.64
CA TYR A 424 -5.38 4.98 15.66
C TYR A 424 -5.76 3.58 16.13
N SER A 425 -6.46 3.46 17.26
CA SER A 425 -6.97 2.18 17.74
C SER A 425 -8.09 1.66 16.85
N ILE A 426 -8.32 0.35 16.92
CA ILE A 426 -9.39 -0.29 16.13
C ILE A 426 -10.77 0.25 16.51
N GLU A 427 -10.98 0.53 17.80
CA GLU A 427 -12.23 1.08 18.33
C GLU A 427 -12.52 2.45 17.74
N GLU A 428 -11.58 3.39 17.88
CA GLU A 428 -11.74 4.78 17.42
C GLU A 428 -11.91 4.86 15.89
N VAL A 429 -11.12 4.09 15.14
CA VAL A 429 -11.22 4.09 13.69
C VAL A 429 -12.51 3.41 13.22
N SER A 430 -12.94 2.34 13.89
CA SER A 430 -14.20 1.66 13.58
C SER A 430 -15.42 2.55 13.78
N GLU A 431 -15.46 3.35 14.85
CA GLU A 431 -16.52 4.34 15.08
C GLU A 431 -16.61 5.37 13.94
N LYS A 432 -15.48 5.79 13.38
CA LYS A 432 -15.47 6.66 12.19
C LYS A 432 -16.10 5.98 10.97
N TYR A 433 -15.80 4.68 10.73
CA TYR A 433 -16.42 3.92 9.64
C TYR A 433 -17.92 3.70 9.86
N LEU A 434 -18.36 3.46 11.09
CA LEU A 434 -19.79 3.41 11.44
C LEU A 434 -20.48 4.75 11.16
N SER A 435 -19.84 5.86 11.48
CA SER A 435 -20.37 7.21 11.24
C SER A 435 -20.61 7.49 9.76
N ILE A 436 -19.62 7.24 8.90
CA ILE A 436 -19.76 7.45 7.45
C ILE A 436 -20.73 6.45 6.80
N ASN A 437 -20.92 5.27 7.41
CA ASN A 437 -21.89 4.31 6.92
C ASN A 437 -23.34 4.67 7.30
N LYS A 438 -23.56 5.52 8.30
CA LYS A 438 -24.89 6.05 8.67
C LYS A 438 -25.28 7.31 7.87
N SER A 439 -24.29 8.05 7.35
CA SER A 439 -24.47 9.24 6.51
C SER A 439 -24.75 8.87 5.04
#